data_7c289ae0c6f61a1ae0e246d49e9ae4f6
#
_entry.id   7c289ae0c6f61a1ae0e246d49e9ae4f6
#
_cell.length_a   1.000
_cell.length_b   1.000
_cell.length_c   1.000
_cell.angle_alpha   90.00
_cell.angle_beta   90.00
_cell.angle_gamma   90.00
#
_symmetry.space_group_name_H-M   'P 1'
#
loop_
_entity.id
_entity.type
_entity.pdbx_description
1 polymer ?
#
loop_
_entity_poly.entity_id
_entity_poly.type
_entity_poly.pdbx_seq_one_letter_code
_entity_poly.pdbx_strand_id
1 'polypeptide(L)'
;MAVKYEIDLNETGKEFPHYWELCVGSCHAATVLREDVRSQIRKAHEECGFQYLRFHGLFDDDMSVVLPPMGPGGEEISFFNVDSIFDFLLDIGMKPFVEIGFMPEVYASGTQTCFHYKGNVTMPAEDDKWMNLIRTFGGHLLERYGREEVSTWFFEVWNEPNLRFFFDGTQEDYFHLYEMTARTLKGVDGCFRVGGPATSVNAWIPEFRSFCEEHQVPLDFITTHHYPSDDPLSTMGMNGPGVKGTSPMDPEVMEQMKKLPPEELAKVIEKMMHNENNNPRDILARMTKKAKEEAGDYPLYYTEWNGSKEYDTSYQAAFVTQTI
;
A
#
# COMPACT_ATOMS: atom_id res chain seq x y z
N MET A 1 -22.86 -27.96 -24.10
CA MET A 1 -24.11 -28.04 -23.31
C MET A 1 -24.58 -26.62 -23.06
N ALA A 2 -25.88 -26.33 -23.21
CA ALA A 2 -26.44 -25.04 -22.81
C ALA A 2 -26.61 -25.04 -21.28
N VAL A 3 -26.10 -24.04 -20.60
CA VAL A 3 -26.32 -23.84 -19.17
C VAL A 3 -27.62 -23.05 -19.03
N LYS A 4 -28.57 -23.58 -18.26
CA LYS A 4 -29.83 -22.90 -17.95
C LYS A 4 -29.73 -22.31 -16.54
N TYR A 5 -30.03 -21.03 -16.43
CA TYR A 5 -30.16 -20.33 -15.15
C TYR A 5 -31.63 -20.04 -14.88
N GLU A 6 -32.06 -20.27 -13.67
CA GLU A 6 -33.39 -19.86 -13.19
C GLU A 6 -33.16 -18.86 -12.04
N ILE A 7 -33.79 -17.70 -12.15
CA ILE A 7 -33.71 -16.63 -11.16
C ILE A 7 -35.13 -16.36 -10.68
N ASP A 8 -35.41 -16.55 -9.39
CA ASP A 8 -36.64 -16.14 -8.77
C ASP A 8 -36.52 -14.71 -8.24
N LEU A 9 -37.16 -13.77 -8.90
CA LEU A 9 -37.15 -12.35 -8.53
C LEU A 9 -37.95 -12.04 -7.26
N ASN A 10 -38.67 -13.02 -6.70
CA ASN A 10 -39.42 -12.86 -5.46
C ASN A 10 -38.60 -13.31 -4.23
N GLU A 11 -37.50 -13.99 -4.42
CA GLU A 11 -36.59 -14.28 -3.33
C GLU A 11 -35.87 -13.01 -2.86
N THR A 12 -35.95 -12.72 -1.57
CA THR A 12 -35.16 -11.69 -0.92
C THR A 12 -33.73 -12.19 -0.80
N GLY A 13 -32.83 -11.62 -1.57
CA GLY A 13 -31.38 -11.86 -1.44
C GLY A 13 -30.83 -11.34 -0.11
N LYS A 14 -29.59 -11.70 0.17
CA LYS A 14 -28.81 -11.05 1.22
C LYS A 14 -28.37 -9.67 0.74
N GLU A 15 -28.17 -8.76 1.69
CA GLU A 15 -27.50 -7.50 1.40
C GLU A 15 -26.14 -7.78 0.72
N PHE A 16 -25.89 -7.06 -0.38
CA PHE A 16 -24.65 -7.18 -1.15
C PHE A 16 -23.87 -5.86 -1.01
N PRO A 17 -23.09 -5.71 0.08
CA PRO A 17 -22.33 -4.49 0.30
C PRO A 17 -21.22 -4.38 -0.74
N HIS A 18 -21.10 -3.18 -1.33
CA HIS A 18 -20.12 -2.90 -2.38
C HIS A 18 -18.74 -2.58 -1.78
N TYR A 19 -18.08 -3.56 -1.18
CA TYR A 19 -16.78 -3.37 -0.52
C TYR A 19 -15.70 -2.80 -1.44
N TRP A 20 -15.76 -3.14 -2.74
CA TRP A 20 -14.83 -2.67 -3.75
C TRP A 20 -14.95 -1.17 -4.07
N GLU A 21 -16.05 -0.53 -3.73
CA GLU A 21 -16.24 0.92 -3.90
C GLU A 21 -15.46 1.73 -2.87
N LEU A 22 -14.91 1.10 -1.83
CA LEU A 22 -14.23 1.84 -0.79
C LEU A 22 -12.97 2.54 -1.32
N CYS A 23 -12.06 1.81 -1.95
CA CYS A 23 -10.75 2.35 -2.32
C CYS A 23 -10.26 1.82 -3.66
N VAL A 24 -9.56 2.67 -4.40
CA VAL A 24 -8.82 2.30 -5.61
C VAL A 24 -7.37 2.78 -5.51
N GLY A 25 -6.42 2.00 -6.02
CA GLY A 25 -5.01 2.36 -6.10
C GLY A 25 -4.67 3.07 -7.41
N SER A 26 -3.80 4.07 -7.37
CA SER A 26 -3.27 4.79 -8.54
C SER A 26 -1.75 4.75 -8.68
N CYS A 27 -1.09 3.82 -8.01
CA CYS A 27 0.35 3.59 -8.03
C CYS A 27 1.17 4.72 -7.38
N HIS A 28 1.48 5.83 -8.06
CA HIS A 28 2.45 6.83 -7.63
C HIS A 28 1.83 8.23 -7.45
N ALA A 29 2.11 8.89 -6.33
CA ALA A 29 1.54 10.18 -5.96
C ALA A 29 1.75 11.25 -7.03
N ALA A 30 2.98 11.43 -7.51
CA ALA A 30 3.29 12.47 -8.49
C ALA A 30 2.52 12.32 -9.82
N THR A 31 2.05 11.12 -10.16
CA THR A 31 1.19 10.94 -11.35
C THR A 31 -0.16 11.61 -11.19
N VAL A 32 -0.67 11.76 -9.97
CA VAL A 32 -1.96 12.42 -9.68
C VAL A 32 -1.87 13.96 -9.86
N LEU A 33 -0.67 14.50 -10.01
CA LEU A 33 -0.50 15.91 -10.39
C LEU A 33 -0.82 16.18 -11.87
N ARG A 34 -0.91 15.12 -12.69
CA ARG A 34 -1.19 15.23 -14.14
C ARG A 34 -2.69 15.28 -14.41
N GLU A 35 -3.11 16.19 -15.27
CA GLU A 35 -4.53 16.38 -15.61
C GLU A 35 -5.14 15.18 -16.35
N ASP A 36 -4.36 14.49 -17.17
CA ASP A 36 -4.82 13.27 -17.85
C ASP A 36 -5.12 12.13 -16.86
N VAL A 37 -4.34 12.00 -15.79
CA VAL A 37 -4.59 11.06 -14.70
C VAL A 37 -5.79 11.50 -13.87
N ARG A 38 -5.91 12.79 -13.53
CA ARG A 38 -7.05 13.34 -12.81
C ARG A 38 -8.38 13.10 -13.53
N SER A 39 -8.38 13.26 -14.85
CA SER A 39 -9.58 12.98 -15.66
C SER A 39 -9.99 11.52 -15.63
N GLN A 40 -9.03 10.58 -15.57
CA GLN A 40 -9.29 9.15 -15.44
C GLN A 40 -9.80 8.79 -14.03
N ILE A 41 -9.22 9.37 -12.98
CA ILE A 41 -9.66 9.17 -11.59
C ILE A 41 -11.11 9.66 -11.43
N ARG A 42 -11.43 10.85 -11.95
CA ARG A 42 -12.81 11.38 -11.92
C ARG A 42 -13.78 10.42 -12.60
N LYS A 43 -13.42 9.92 -13.79
CA LYS A 43 -14.25 8.94 -14.50
C LYS A 43 -14.41 7.64 -13.72
N ALA A 44 -13.33 7.12 -13.12
CA ALA A 44 -13.39 5.90 -12.31
C ALA A 44 -14.27 6.09 -11.07
N HIS A 45 -14.19 7.23 -10.40
CA HIS A 45 -15.09 7.58 -9.30
C HIS A 45 -16.54 7.62 -9.74
N GLU A 46 -16.86 8.33 -10.82
CA GLU A 46 -18.23 8.50 -11.34
C GLU A 46 -18.85 7.18 -11.80
N GLU A 47 -18.07 6.30 -12.45
CA GLU A 47 -18.58 5.06 -13.05
C GLU A 47 -18.52 3.85 -12.10
N CYS A 48 -17.56 3.81 -11.15
CA CYS A 48 -17.32 2.68 -10.27
C CYS A 48 -17.64 2.96 -8.79
N GLY A 49 -17.91 4.21 -8.41
CA GLY A 49 -18.31 4.56 -7.04
C GLY A 49 -17.15 4.63 -6.03
N PHE A 50 -15.89 4.60 -6.47
CA PHE A 50 -14.74 4.63 -5.57
C PHE A 50 -14.73 5.88 -4.68
N GLN A 51 -14.56 5.67 -3.37
CA GLN A 51 -14.62 6.74 -2.36
C GLN A 51 -13.25 7.25 -1.96
N TYR A 52 -12.22 6.40 -1.97
CA TYR A 52 -10.86 6.72 -1.58
C TYR A 52 -9.87 6.41 -2.71
N LEU A 53 -8.78 7.19 -2.75
CA LEU A 53 -7.63 6.93 -3.60
C LEU A 53 -6.40 6.65 -2.73
N ARG A 54 -5.73 5.53 -2.98
CA ARG A 54 -4.43 5.16 -2.39
C ARG A 54 -3.32 5.26 -3.43
N PHE A 55 -2.16 5.72 -3.05
CA PHE A 55 -0.98 5.83 -3.91
C PHE A 55 0.30 5.79 -3.09
N HIS A 56 1.38 5.32 -3.72
CA HIS A 56 2.72 5.28 -3.14
C HIS A 56 3.42 6.63 -3.19
N GLY A 57 4.42 6.80 -2.33
CA GLY A 57 5.42 7.83 -2.50
C GLY A 57 4.94 9.25 -2.24
N LEU A 58 4.08 9.43 -1.24
CA LEU A 58 3.62 10.77 -0.86
C LEU A 58 4.78 11.69 -0.46
N PHE A 59 5.83 11.13 0.12
CA PHE A 59 7.02 11.87 0.57
C PHE A 59 8.24 11.68 -0.33
N ASP A 60 8.08 11.07 -1.50
CA ASP A 60 9.16 10.95 -2.48
C ASP A 60 9.70 12.31 -2.92
N ASP A 61 10.94 12.34 -3.35
CA ASP A 61 11.61 13.59 -3.72
C ASP A 61 10.95 14.32 -4.89
N ASP A 62 10.28 13.60 -5.79
CA ASP A 62 9.51 14.21 -6.89
C ASP A 62 8.18 14.85 -6.43
N MET A 63 7.73 14.55 -5.22
CA MET A 63 6.65 15.29 -4.54
C MET A 63 7.15 16.58 -3.88
N SER A 64 8.46 16.76 -3.76
CA SER A 64 9.11 17.96 -3.21
C SER A 64 8.60 18.34 -1.81
N VAL A 65 8.32 17.32 -0.98
CA VAL A 65 7.83 17.54 0.39
C VAL A 65 8.96 17.99 1.31
N VAL A 66 10.14 17.38 1.20
CA VAL A 66 11.33 17.81 1.94
C VAL A 66 12.37 18.32 0.96
N LEU A 67 12.59 19.62 0.98
CA LEU A 67 13.56 20.26 0.09
C LEU A 67 14.94 20.31 0.76
N PRO A 68 16.01 19.96 0.03
CA PRO A 68 17.35 20.05 0.58
C PRO A 68 17.68 21.51 0.97
N PRO A 69 18.52 21.73 1.97
CA PRO A 69 18.86 23.08 2.43
C PRO A 69 19.52 23.90 1.32
N MET A 70 18.89 25.02 0.94
CA MET A 70 19.43 25.98 -0.02
C MET A 70 20.28 27.08 0.63
N GLY A 71 20.52 26.97 1.97
CA GLY A 71 21.24 27.95 2.75
C GLY A 71 21.42 27.51 4.21
N PRO A 72 21.81 28.43 5.11
CA PRO A 72 22.05 28.09 6.52
C PRO A 72 20.80 27.77 7.34
N GLY A 73 19.60 27.80 6.73
CA GLY A 73 18.31 27.61 7.41
C GLY A 73 17.85 26.16 7.61
N GLY A 74 18.60 25.16 7.13
CA GLY A 74 18.15 23.76 7.18
C GLY A 74 17.20 23.38 6.04
N GLU A 75 16.60 22.18 6.15
CA GLU A 75 15.62 21.65 5.18
C GLU A 75 14.31 22.46 5.27
N GLU A 76 13.62 22.61 4.16
CA GLU A 76 12.30 23.22 4.07
C GLU A 76 11.25 22.12 3.81
N ILE A 77 10.15 22.14 4.56
CA ILE A 77 9.01 21.22 4.36
C ILE A 77 7.92 21.98 3.62
N SER A 78 7.47 21.42 2.48
CA SER A 78 6.42 21.98 1.63
C SER A 78 5.37 20.93 1.30
N PHE A 79 4.11 21.24 1.56
CA PHE A 79 3.00 20.34 1.18
C PHE A 79 2.26 20.80 -0.08
N PHE A 80 2.85 21.69 -0.87
CA PHE A 80 2.19 22.25 -2.06
C PHE A 80 1.67 21.19 -3.04
N ASN A 81 2.47 20.18 -3.35
CA ASN A 81 2.06 19.10 -4.25
C ASN A 81 1.08 18.12 -3.58
N VAL A 82 1.26 17.87 -2.28
CA VAL A 82 0.31 17.08 -1.47
C VAL A 82 -1.06 17.75 -1.46
N ASP A 83 -1.11 19.03 -1.18
CA ASP A 83 -2.33 19.83 -1.19
C ASP A 83 -3.02 19.78 -2.55
N SER A 84 -2.25 19.92 -3.63
CA SER A 84 -2.79 19.85 -5.00
C SER A 84 -3.49 18.51 -5.29
N ILE A 85 -3.01 17.40 -4.71
CA ILE A 85 -3.63 16.08 -4.85
C ILE A 85 -4.88 16.00 -3.96
N PHE A 86 -4.75 16.36 -2.69
CA PHE A 86 -5.85 16.22 -1.74
C PHE A 86 -7.01 17.16 -2.04
N ASP A 87 -6.72 18.41 -2.42
CA ASP A 87 -7.73 19.36 -2.89
C ASP A 87 -8.50 18.80 -4.10
N PHE A 88 -7.79 18.21 -5.07
CA PHE A 88 -8.42 17.58 -6.23
C PHE A 88 -9.34 16.42 -5.82
N LEU A 89 -8.90 15.55 -4.90
CA LEU A 89 -9.72 14.42 -4.44
C LEU A 89 -11.00 14.92 -3.76
N LEU A 90 -10.87 15.89 -2.87
CA LEU A 90 -12.02 16.46 -2.16
C LEU A 90 -12.98 17.19 -3.12
N ASP A 91 -12.45 17.90 -4.13
CA ASP A 91 -13.25 18.60 -5.15
C ASP A 91 -14.16 17.65 -5.94
N ILE A 92 -13.70 16.43 -6.19
CA ILE A 92 -14.51 15.42 -6.89
C ILE A 92 -15.31 14.51 -5.94
N GLY A 93 -15.28 14.73 -4.63
CA GLY A 93 -16.00 13.93 -3.63
C GLY A 93 -15.29 12.65 -3.18
N MET A 94 -14.03 12.47 -3.54
CA MET A 94 -13.15 11.40 -3.05
C MET A 94 -12.33 11.86 -1.85
N LYS A 95 -11.69 10.90 -1.17
CA LYS A 95 -10.80 11.16 -0.03
C LYS A 95 -9.47 10.44 -0.22
N PRO A 96 -8.37 10.94 0.38
CA PRO A 96 -7.13 10.19 0.38
C PRO A 96 -7.19 9.01 1.36
N PHE A 97 -6.71 7.85 0.91
CA PHE A 97 -6.23 6.78 1.76
C PHE A 97 -4.72 6.93 1.81
N VAL A 98 -4.24 7.61 2.83
CA VAL A 98 -2.86 8.11 2.89
C VAL A 98 -1.89 6.98 3.20
N GLU A 99 -1.05 6.60 2.24
CA GLU A 99 0.12 5.78 2.49
C GLU A 99 1.29 6.70 2.89
N ILE A 100 1.79 6.53 4.10
CA ILE A 100 2.91 7.30 4.64
C ILE A 100 4.23 6.66 4.21
N GLY A 101 4.83 7.17 3.16
CA GLY A 101 6.03 6.68 2.50
C GLY A 101 6.27 7.45 1.17
N PHE A 102 7.37 7.23 0.47
CA PHE A 102 8.57 6.55 0.96
C PHE A 102 9.46 7.57 1.70
N MET A 103 10.72 7.19 2.01
CA MET A 103 11.61 8.06 2.78
C MET A 103 12.16 9.18 1.90
N PRO A 104 12.05 10.47 2.28
CA PRO A 104 12.78 11.54 1.58
C PRO A 104 14.29 11.27 1.59
N GLU A 105 14.98 11.44 0.46
CA GLU A 105 16.43 11.13 0.32
C GLU A 105 17.27 11.83 1.41
N VAL A 106 16.94 13.07 1.74
CA VAL A 106 17.67 13.85 2.77
C VAL A 106 17.50 13.31 4.20
N TYR A 107 16.53 12.43 4.44
CA TYR A 107 16.32 11.78 5.74
C TYR A 107 16.72 10.32 5.74
N ALA A 108 17.01 9.74 4.58
CA ALA A 108 17.28 8.33 4.40
C ALA A 108 18.60 7.88 5.05
N SER A 109 18.62 6.70 5.67
CA SER A 109 19.83 6.08 6.22
C SER A 109 20.68 5.38 5.15
N GLY A 110 20.13 5.17 3.95
CA GLY A 110 20.76 4.47 2.85
C GLY A 110 20.30 4.98 1.49
N THR A 111 20.76 4.29 0.44
CA THR A 111 20.50 4.70 -0.95
C THR A 111 19.67 3.69 -1.75
N GLN A 112 19.14 2.68 -1.09
CA GLN A 112 18.31 1.69 -1.78
C GLN A 112 16.99 2.33 -2.17
N THR A 113 16.58 2.11 -3.41
CA THR A 113 15.34 2.68 -3.96
C THR A 113 14.53 1.63 -4.70
N CYS A 114 13.22 1.83 -4.77
CA CYS A 114 12.32 1.04 -5.60
C CYS A 114 11.76 1.87 -6.76
N PHE A 115 11.22 1.17 -7.75
CA PHE A 115 10.61 1.73 -8.94
C PHE A 115 11.49 2.68 -9.78
N HIS A 116 10.98 3.10 -10.92
CA HIS A 116 11.67 4.02 -11.84
C HIS A 116 11.78 5.44 -11.29
N TYR A 117 10.91 5.85 -10.39
CA TYR A 117 10.91 7.15 -9.72
C TYR A 117 11.78 7.19 -8.45
N LYS A 118 12.45 6.07 -8.13
CA LYS A 118 13.47 5.98 -7.09
C LYS A 118 12.99 6.32 -5.68
N GLY A 119 11.77 5.87 -5.31
CA GLY A 119 11.32 5.95 -3.92
C GLY A 119 12.33 5.30 -2.98
N ASN A 120 12.87 6.05 -2.01
CA ASN A 120 13.86 5.52 -1.09
C ASN A 120 13.21 4.61 -0.04
N VAL A 121 13.71 3.40 0.10
CA VAL A 121 13.09 2.33 0.91
C VAL A 121 13.86 2.01 2.19
N THR A 122 14.73 2.92 2.64
CA THR A 122 15.51 2.74 3.86
C THR A 122 14.86 3.42 5.07
N MET A 123 15.26 3.01 6.26
CA MET A 123 14.88 3.68 7.51
C MET A 123 15.35 5.15 7.53
N PRO A 124 14.78 6.01 8.37
CA PRO A 124 15.35 7.33 8.58
C PRO A 124 16.74 7.21 9.23
N ALA A 125 17.66 8.09 8.86
CA ALA A 125 18.96 8.21 9.52
C ALA A 125 18.82 8.78 10.94
N GLU A 126 17.81 9.58 11.17
CA GLU A 126 17.48 10.23 12.44
C GLU A 126 15.97 10.19 12.66
N ASP A 127 15.52 9.44 13.67
CA ASP A 127 14.11 9.29 14.03
C ASP A 127 13.40 10.63 14.27
N ASP A 128 14.10 11.56 14.91
CA ASP A 128 13.55 12.90 15.21
C ASP A 128 13.18 13.69 13.96
N LYS A 129 13.92 13.54 12.86
CA LYS A 129 13.59 14.19 11.58
C LYS A 129 12.33 13.59 10.97
N TRP A 130 12.21 12.28 10.98
CA TRP A 130 10.99 11.61 10.54
C TRP A 130 9.78 12.02 11.38
N MET A 131 9.91 11.92 12.69
CA MET A 131 8.84 12.33 13.61
C MET A 131 8.46 13.81 13.45
N ASN A 132 9.43 14.69 13.15
CA ASN A 132 9.16 16.10 12.87
C ASN A 132 8.37 16.27 11.56
N LEU A 133 8.73 15.55 10.49
CA LEU A 133 7.97 15.53 9.23
C LEU A 133 6.52 15.10 9.49
N ILE A 134 6.34 13.97 10.18
CA ILE A 134 5.01 13.41 10.48
C ILE A 134 4.18 14.39 11.34
N ARG A 135 4.79 15.02 12.34
CA ARG A 135 4.11 16.02 13.19
C ARG A 135 3.69 17.25 12.37
N THR A 136 4.61 17.74 11.53
CA THR A 136 4.35 18.91 10.67
C THR A 136 3.26 18.60 9.66
N PHE A 137 3.30 17.40 9.04
CA PHE A 137 2.27 16.92 8.13
C PHE A 137 0.90 16.83 8.81
N GLY A 138 0.82 16.16 9.96
CA GLY A 138 -0.45 16.05 10.70
C GLY A 138 -1.02 17.40 11.07
N GLY A 139 -0.18 18.33 11.59
CA GLY A 139 -0.59 19.69 11.93
C GLY A 139 -1.11 20.45 10.69
N HIS A 140 -0.41 20.36 9.57
CA HIS A 140 -0.82 20.98 8.31
C HIS A 140 -2.19 20.46 7.82
N LEU A 141 -2.42 19.16 7.87
CA LEU A 141 -3.71 18.59 7.47
C LEU A 141 -4.87 19.12 8.32
N LEU A 142 -4.69 19.22 9.64
CA LEU A 142 -5.72 19.75 10.52
C LEU A 142 -5.97 21.25 10.30
N GLU A 143 -4.91 22.02 10.04
CA GLU A 143 -5.03 23.45 9.75
C GLU A 143 -5.76 23.70 8.42
N ARG A 144 -5.43 22.91 7.37
CA ARG A 144 -5.97 23.13 6.04
C ARG A 144 -7.37 22.53 5.83
N TYR A 145 -7.57 21.30 6.25
CA TYR A 145 -8.81 20.53 5.95
C TYR A 145 -9.76 20.45 7.14
N GLY A 146 -9.28 20.77 8.33
CA GLY A 146 -10.07 20.68 9.55
C GLY A 146 -10.15 19.25 10.10
N ARG A 147 -10.35 19.21 11.42
CA ARG A 147 -10.39 17.95 12.20
C ARG A 147 -11.51 16.99 11.74
N GLU A 148 -12.68 17.55 11.41
CA GLU A 148 -13.85 16.76 11.02
C GLU A 148 -13.56 15.98 9.72
N GLU A 149 -13.02 16.64 8.69
CA GLU A 149 -12.68 16.02 7.43
C GLU A 149 -11.54 14.99 7.61
N VAL A 150 -10.43 15.37 8.22
CA VAL A 150 -9.26 14.49 8.42
C VAL A 150 -9.61 13.25 9.23
N SER A 151 -10.55 13.33 10.17
CA SER A 151 -11.02 12.17 10.96
C SER A 151 -11.65 11.07 10.11
N THR A 152 -12.03 11.37 8.89
CA THR A 152 -12.62 10.40 7.95
C THR A 152 -11.57 9.68 7.10
N TRP A 153 -10.33 10.16 7.08
CA TRP A 153 -9.24 9.60 6.28
C TRP A 153 -8.58 8.42 6.97
N PHE A 154 -7.84 7.61 6.18
CA PHE A 154 -7.00 6.52 6.67
C PHE A 154 -5.54 6.89 6.50
N PHE A 155 -4.70 6.46 7.45
CA PHE A 155 -3.27 6.69 7.45
C PHE A 155 -2.57 5.35 7.61
N GLU A 156 -2.10 4.80 6.50
CA GLU A 156 -1.38 3.54 6.42
C GLU A 156 0.11 3.81 6.45
N VAL A 157 0.85 3.10 7.28
CA VAL A 157 2.28 3.31 7.40
C VAL A 157 3.03 2.37 6.48
N TRP A 158 3.65 2.93 5.45
CA TRP A 158 4.49 2.25 4.47
C TRP A 158 3.74 1.34 3.49
N ASN A 159 4.54 0.65 2.61
CA ASN A 159 4.08 -0.31 1.62
C ASN A 159 4.94 -1.57 1.63
N GLU A 160 4.34 -2.73 1.79
CA GLU A 160 4.94 -4.06 1.71
C GLU A 160 6.31 -4.20 2.40
N PRO A 161 6.41 -3.82 3.69
CA PRO A 161 7.70 -3.81 4.39
C PRO A 161 8.30 -5.20 4.60
N ASN A 162 7.54 -6.26 4.33
CA ASN A 162 8.03 -7.63 4.33
C ASN A 162 8.83 -8.00 3.07
N LEU A 163 8.85 -7.13 2.05
CA LEU A 163 9.61 -7.32 0.83
C LEU A 163 10.83 -6.37 0.81
N ARG A 164 12.03 -6.91 0.68
CA ARG A 164 13.26 -6.11 0.61
C ARG A 164 13.29 -5.11 -0.55
N PHE A 165 12.50 -5.31 -1.57
CA PHE A 165 12.34 -4.37 -2.65
C PHE A 165 11.69 -3.05 -2.18
N PHE A 166 10.80 -3.15 -1.20
CA PHE A 166 10.03 -2.01 -0.68
C PHE A 166 10.49 -1.53 0.71
N PHE A 167 11.35 -2.32 1.39
CA PHE A 167 11.86 -1.92 2.70
C PHE A 167 13.22 -2.58 2.98
N ASP A 168 14.27 -1.77 3.09
CA ASP A 168 15.61 -2.22 3.43
C ASP A 168 15.82 -2.21 4.95
N GLY A 169 15.07 -3.04 5.63
CA GLY A 169 15.09 -3.22 7.08
C GLY A 169 14.58 -4.59 7.50
N THR A 170 14.53 -4.81 8.80
CA THR A 170 13.95 -6.00 9.43
C THR A 170 12.47 -5.75 9.78
N GLN A 171 11.80 -6.79 10.29
CA GLN A 171 10.44 -6.65 10.84
C GLN A 171 10.44 -5.71 12.04
N GLU A 172 11.44 -5.81 12.90
CA GLU A 172 11.61 -4.95 14.07
C GLU A 172 11.84 -3.48 13.66
N ASP A 173 12.62 -3.24 12.61
CA ASP A 173 12.81 -1.89 12.07
C ASP A 173 11.49 -1.30 11.56
N TYR A 174 10.68 -2.11 10.87
CA TYR A 174 9.34 -1.65 10.46
C TYR A 174 8.42 -1.39 11.65
N PHE A 175 8.41 -2.26 12.64
CA PHE A 175 7.58 -2.05 13.84
C PHE A 175 7.99 -0.77 14.59
N HIS A 176 9.28 -0.47 14.63
CA HIS A 176 9.78 0.81 15.15
C HIS A 176 9.31 2.01 14.32
N LEU A 177 9.42 1.92 12.98
CA LEU A 177 8.93 2.97 12.07
C LEU A 177 7.43 3.21 12.24
N TYR A 178 6.64 2.14 12.36
CA TYR A 178 5.22 2.22 12.61
C TYR A 178 4.91 2.89 13.95
N GLU A 179 5.56 2.43 15.02
CA GLU A 179 5.33 2.96 16.37
C GLU A 179 5.59 4.47 16.44
N MET A 180 6.75 4.93 15.96
CA MET A 180 7.06 6.36 15.99
C MET A 180 6.12 7.19 15.12
N THR A 181 5.69 6.66 13.97
CA THR A 181 4.73 7.33 13.08
C THR A 181 3.35 7.41 13.73
N ALA A 182 2.82 6.29 14.20
CA ALA A 182 1.49 6.21 14.82
C ALA A 182 1.39 7.08 16.09
N ARG A 183 2.37 7.00 16.98
CA ARG A 183 2.40 7.82 18.19
C ARG A 183 2.53 9.31 17.87
N THR A 184 3.30 9.67 16.84
CA THR A 184 3.46 11.06 16.44
C THR A 184 2.16 11.63 15.90
N LEU A 185 1.46 10.94 14.98
CA LEU A 185 0.16 11.38 14.47
C LEU A 185 -0.89 11.48 15.58
N LYS A 186 -1.02 10.46 16.43
CA LYS A 186 -1.94 10.50 17.58
C LYS A 186 -1.57 11.56 18.59
N GLY A 187 -0.30 11.92 18.68
CA GLY A 187 0.17 13.03 19.52
C GLY A 187 -0.19 14.42 18.97
N VAL A 188 -0.40 14.55 17.67
CA VAL A 188 -0.95 15.76 17.04
C VAL A 188 -2.45 15.87 17.34
N ASP A 189 -3.22 14.84 17.01
CA ASP A 189 -4.64 14.71 17.38
C ASP A 189 -5.08 13.24 17.33
N GLY A 190 -5.88 12.83 18.32
CA GLY A 190 -6.44 11.47 18.37
C GLY A 190 -7.40 11.12 17.22
N CYS A 191 -7.78 12.06 16.38
CA CYS A 191 -8.68 11.82 15.23
C CYS A 191 -8.02 11.06 14.08
N PHE A 192 -6.69 11.06 13.98
CA PHE A 192 -5.98 10.31 12.93
C PHE A 192 -6.23 8.80 13.08
N ARG A 193 -6.80 8.17 12.07
CA ARG A 193 -6.96 6.71 12.03
C ARG A 193 -5.72 6.08 11.40
N VAL A 194 -4.89 5.42 12.22
CA VAL A 194 -3.60 4.88 11.79
C VAL A 194 -3.64 3.35 11.76
N GLY A 195 -3.06 2.75 10.72
CA GLY A 195 -3.01 1.30 10.56
C GLY A 195 -1.85 0.82 9.68
N GLY A 196 -1.78 -0.48 9.54
CA GLY A 196 -0.78 -1.26 8.80
C GLY A 196 -1.05 -2.75 9.00
N PRO A 197 -0.10 -3.64 8.72
CA PRO A 197 1.26 -3.38 8.26
C PRO A 197 1.42 -3.27 6.74
N ALA A 198 0.35 -3.31 5.95
CA ALA A 198 0.38 -3.22 4.49
C ALA A 198 1.31 -4.27 3.82
N THR A 199 1.37 -5.45 4.40
CA THR A 199 2.29 -6.50 3.96
C THR A 199 1.75 -7.29 2.78
N SER A 200 2.63 -7.72 1.90
CA SER A 200 2.31 -8.69 0.84
C SER A 200 1.91 -10.04 1.46
N VAL A 201 1.01 -10.76 0.81
CA VAL A 201 0.56 -12.13 1.11
C VAL A 201 0.00 -12.36 2.52
N ASN A 202 -0.62 -11.35 3.09
CA ASN A 202 -1.15 -11.39 4.45
C ASN A 202 -0.09 -11.71 5.52
N ALA A 203 1.17 -11.33 5.26
CA ALA A 203 2.25 -11.60 6.20
C ALA A 203 2.16 -10.69 7.44
N TRP A 204 2.74 -11.13 8.54
CA TRP A 204 2.97 -10.39 9.80
C TRP A 204 1.73 -9.91 10.55
N ILE A 205 0.52 -10.21 10.12
CA ILE A 205 -0.70 -9.71 10.80
C ILE A 205 -0.71 -10.09 12.29
N PRO A 206 -0.47 -11.36 12.69
CA PRO A 206 -0.46 -11.73 14.11
C PRO A 206 0.66 -11.05 14.89
N GLU A 207 1.86 -11.01 14.36
CA GLU A 207 3.05 -10.43 15.00
C GLU A 207 2.88 -8.93 15.18
N PHE A 208 2.42 -8.25 14.14
CA PHE A 208 2.17 -6.81 14.16
C PHE A 208 1.09 -6.42 15.17
N ARG A 209 -0.03 -7.16 15.17
CA ARG A 209 -1.10 -6.95 16.15
C ARG A 209 -0.60 -7.16 17.56
N SER A 210 0.11 -8.29 17.82
CA SER A 210 0.66 -8.57 19.15
C SER A 210 1.64 -7.49 19.60
N PHE A 211 2.51 -7.03 18.72
CA PHE A 211 3.41 -5.92 19.01
C PHE A 211 2.65 -4.65 19.42
N CYS A 212 1.63 -4.27 18.67
CA CYS A 212 0.86 -3.08 18.96
C CYS A 212 0.11 -3.20 20.30
N GLU A 213 -0.49 -4.36 20.60
CA GLU A 213 -1.20 -4.63 21.83
C GLU A 213 -0.25 -4.64 23.05
N GLU A 214 0.88 -5.35 22.98
CA GLU A 214 1.86 -5.48 24.06
C GLU A 214 2.55 -4.17 24.40
N HIS A 215 2.89 -3.39 23.38
CA HIS A 215 3.57 -2.08 23.55
C HIS A 215 2.61 -0.90 23.60
N GLN A 216 1.29 -1.15 23.56
CA GLN A 216 0.26 -0.10 23.55
C GLN A 216 0.50 0.94 22.44
N VAL A 217 0.90 0.46 21.27
CA VAL A 217 1.04 1.27 20.06
C VAL A 217 -0.34 1.51 19.45
N PRO A 218 -0.70 2.73 19.07
CA PRO A 218 -1.98 3.01 18.45
C PRO A 218 -2.17 2.20 17.16
N LEU A 219 -3.32 1.51 17.05
CA LEU A 219 -3.71 0.71 15.89
C LEU A 219 -5.22 0.80 15.74
N ASP A 220 -5.71 1.40 14.65
CA ASP A 220 -7.14 1.57 14.40
C ASP A 220 -7.67 0.56 13.37
N PHE A 221 -6.82 0.05 12.49
CA PHE A 221 -7.17 -0.93 11.45
C PHE A 221 -5.96 -1.73 11.00
N ILE A 222 -6.21 -2.90 10.42
CA ILE A 222 -5.20 -3.76 9.78
C ILE A 222 -5.31 -3.62 8.27
N THR A 223 -4.17 -3.54 7.59
CA THR A 223 -4.09 -3.60 6.13
C THR A 223 -3.16 -4.69 5.65
N THR A 224 -3.44 -5.22 4.48
CA THR A 224 -2.61 -6.23 3.83
C THR A 224 -2.87 -6.26 2.33
N HIS A 225 -2.01 -6.97 1.61
CA HIS A 225 -2.13 -7.21 0.17
C HIS A 225 -2.19 -8.70 -0.13
N HIS A 226 -2.91 -9.04 -1.18
CA HIS A 226 -2.86 -10.39 -1.74
C HIS A 226 -3.26 -10.41 -3.20
N TYR A 227 -2.37 -10.89 -4.03
CA TYR A 227 -2.62 -11.12 -5.44
C TYR A 227 -2.84 -12.62 -5.70
N PRO A 228 -3.72 -13.00 -6.64
CA PRO A 228 -3.93 -14.42 -6.96
C PRO A 228 -2.69 -15.13 -7.48
N SER A 229 -1.72 -14.36 -7.99
CA SER A 229 -0.42 -14.85 -8.43
C SER A 229 0.56 -15.12 -7.30
N ASP A 230 0.26 -14.63 -6.10
CA ASP A 230 1.09 -14.87 -4.94
C ASP A 230 0.94 -16.30 -4.49
N ASP A 231 2.04 -16.93 -4.10
CA ASP A 231 2.04 -18.26 -3.53
C ASP A 231 2.23 -18.17 -2.02
N PRO A 232 1.14 -18.26 -1.24
CA PRO A 232 1.22 -18.18 0.22
C PRO A 232 1.93 -19.37 0.86
N LEU A 233 2.16 -20.43 0.09
CA LEU A 233 2.90 -21.62 0.51
C LEU A 233 4.33 -21.65 -0.02
N SER A 234 4.66 -20.73 -0.92
CA SER A 234 6.01 -20.61 -1.46
C SER A 234 6.97 -20.19 -0.35
N THR A 235 8.00 -20.99 -0.18
CA THR A 235 9.17 -20.61 0.63
C THR A 235 10.04 -19.55 -0.05
N MET A 236 9.65 -19.13 -1.25
CA MET A 236 10.38 -18.15 -2.05
C MET A 236 9.96 -16.73 -1.64
N GLY A 237 10.62 -16.18 -0.66
CA GLY A 237 10.60 -14.76 -0.36
C GLY A 237 9.57 -14.25 0.64
N MET A 238 8.76 -15.13 1.18
CA MET A 238 7.64 -14.77 2.04
C MET A 238 7.96 -14.81 3.54
N ASN A 239 9.18 -15.12 3.90
CA ASN A 239 9.59 -15.30 5.30
C ASN A 239 10.17 -14.02 5.91
N GLY A 240 9.65 -12.86 5.53
CA GLY A 240 10.00 -11.59 6.14
C GLY A 240 11.36 -11.01 5.76
N PRO A 241 11.65 -9.77 6.19
CA PRO A 241 12.98 -9.17 6.03
C PRO A 241 14.00 -10.05 6.74
N GLY A 242 15.01 -10.46 6.01
CA GLY A 242 16.11 -11.29 6.55
C GLY A 242 16.35 -12.59 5.80
N VAL A 243 15.39 -13.09 5.01
CA VAL A 243 15.65 -14.21 4.09
C VAL A 243 16.17 -13.64 2.78
N LYS A 244 17.48 -13.42 2.71
CA LYS A 244 18.15 -12.92 1.51
C LYS A 244 17.99 -13.88 0.33
N GLY A 245 17.72 -13.36 -0.85
CA GLY A 245 17.81 -14.10 -2.10
C GLY A 245 16.60 -14.99 -2.41
N THR A 246 15.45 -14.75 -1.81
CA THR A 246 14.27 -15.60 -1.99
C THR A 246 13.16 -14.97 -2.85
N SER A 247 13.12 -13.65 -2.99
CA SER A 247 12.17 -12.97 -3.88
C SER A 247 12.79 -12.66 -5.24
N PRO A 248 12.06 -12.84 -6.37
CA PRO A 248 12.51 -12.34 -7.67
C PRO A 248 12.76 -10.83 -7.71
N MET A 249 12.17 -10.09 -6.77
CA MET A 249 12.34 -8.65 -6.60
C MET A 249 13.46 -8.30 -5.60
N ASP A 250 14.09 -9.29 -4.96
CA ASP A 250 15.23 -9.07 -4.08
C ASP A 250 16.41 -8.50 -4.90
N PRO A 251 17.04 -7.40 -4.47
CA PRO A 251 18.17 -6.80 -5.18
C PRO A 251 19.31 -7.76 -5.45
N GLU A 252 19.61 -8.70 -4.53
CA GLU A 252 20.63 -9.71 -4.73
C GLU A 252 20.25 -10.71 -5.82
N VAL A 253 18.97 -11.10 -5.89
CA VAL A 253 18.44 -11.96 -6.96
C VAL A 253 18.46 -11.24 -8.30
N MET A 254 18.03 -9.97 -8.33
CA MET A 254 18.09 -9.16 -9.55
C MET A 254 19.52 -8.99 -10.08
N GLU A 255 20.48 -8.78 -9.20
CA GLU A 255 21.90 -8.72 -9.59
C GLU A 255 22.44 -10.06 -10.10
N GLN A 256 21.99 -11.18 -9.54
CA GLN A 256 22.32 -12.50 -10.07
C GLN A 256 21.66 -12.73 -11.44
N MET A 257 20.39 -12.33 -11.60
CA MET A 257 19.69 -12.44 -12.88
C MET A 257 20.39 -11.64 -13.99
N LYS A 258 20.87 -10.43 -13.68
CA LYS A 258 21.65 -9.62 -14.65
C LYS A 258 22.93 -10.29 -15.14
N LYS A 259 23.47 -11.22 -14.37
CA LYS A 259 24.70 -11.99 -14.72
C LYS A 259 24.41 -13.25 -15.54
N LEU A 260 23.15 -13.63 -15.69
CA LEU A 260 22.78 -14.79 -16.48
C LEU A 260 23.00 -14.53 -17.98
N PRO A 261 23.39 -15.56 -18.74
CA PRO A 261 23.37 -15.49 -20.19
C PRO A 261 21.98 -15.11 -20.70
N PRO A 262 21.84 -14.36 -21.82
CA PRO A 262 20.55 -13.89 -22.32
C PRO A 262 19.50 -15.00 -22.51
N GLU A 263 19.94 -16.19 -22.95
CA GLU A 263 19.04 -17.34 -23.14
C GLU A 263 18.52 -17.92 -21.81
N GLU A 264 19.34 -17.91 -20.77
CA GLU A 264 18.93 -18.36 -19.43
C GLU A 264 18.05 -17.31 -18.75
N LEU A 265 18.41 -16.05 -18.87
CA LEU A 265 17.60 -14.93 -18.39
C LEU A 265 16.21 -14.94 -19.04
N ALA A 266 16.13 -15.14 -20.36
CA ALA A 266 14.86 -15.25 -21.06
C ALA A 266 14.00 -16.40 -20.51
N LYS A 267 14.56 -17.57 -20.24
CA LYS A 267 13.84 -18.70 -19.64
C LYS A 267 13.35 -18.41 -18.22
N VAL A 268 14.17 -17.71 -17.43
CA VAL A 268 13.77 -17.31 -16.08
C VAL A 268 12.63 -16.30 -16.14
N ILE A 269 12.73 -15.30 -17.01
CA ILE A 269 11.67 -14.30 -17.22
C ILE A 269 10.40 -15.00 -17.76
N GLU A 270 10.54 -15.88 -18.75
CA GLU A 270 9.42 -16.65 -19.28
C GLU A 270 8.74 -17.49 -18.19
N LYS A 271 9.52 -18.17 -17.35
CA LYS A 271 8.99 -18.93 -16.21
C LYS A 271 8.29 -18.02 -15.18
N MET A 272 8.82 -16.84 -14.93
CA MET A 272 8.19 -15.85 -14.03
C MET A 272 6.89 -15.29 -14.63
N MET A 273 6.85 -15.04 -15.93
CA MET A 273 5.67 -14.50 -16.62
C MET A 273 4.62 -15.60 -16.92
N HIS A 274 5.05 -16.84 -17.14
CA HIS A 274 4.19 -17.99 -17.40
C HIS A 274 4.10 -18.91 -16.19
N ASN A 275 4.41 -18.42 -15.01
CA ASN A 275 4.06 -19.16 -13.81
C ASN A 275 2.53 -19.27 -13.83
N GLU A 276 2.06 -20.39 -14.40
CA GLU A 276 0.64 -20.70 -14.47
C GLU A 276 0.10 -20.47 -13.06
N ASN A 277 -0.89 -19.65 -12.96
CA ASN A 277 -1.52 -19.34 -11.69
C ASN A 277 -2.26 -20.61 -11.24
N ASN A 278 -1.51 -21.55 -10.66
CA ASN A 278 -2.04 -22.81 -10.14
C ASN A 278 -2.84 -22.60 -8.84
N ASN A 279 -2.93 -21.36 -8.37
CA ASN A 279 -3.74 -21.05 -7.22
C ASN A 279 -5.22 -21.28 -7.54
N PRO A 280 -5.96 -21.92 -6.64
CA PRO A 280 -7.38 -22.14 -6.84
C PRO A 280 -8.12 -20.81 -6.94
N ARG A 281 -9.22 -20.80 -7.69
CA ARG A 281 -10.04 -19.59 -7.90
C ARG A 281 -10.54 -18.93 -6.62
N ASP A 282 -10.65 -19.69 -5.55
CA ASP A 282 -11.08 -19.24 -4.22
C ASP A 282 -9.93 -18.79 -3.32
N ILE A 283 -8.71 -18.60 -3.87
CA ILE A 283 -7.53 -18.26 -3.08
C ILE A 283 -7.72 -16.97 -2.27
N LEU A 284 -8.25 -15.90 -2.88
CA LEU A 284 -8.49 -14.64 -2.20
C LEU A 284 -9.50 -14.80 -1.07
N ALA A 285 -10.60 -15.52 -1.30
CA ALA A 285 -11.60 -15.77 -0.25
C ALA A 285 -11.01 -16.54 0.94
N ARG A 286 -10.17 -17.56 0.67
CA ARG A 286 -9.50 -18.32 1.74
C ARG A 286 -8.48 -17.47 2.49
N MET A 287 -7.69 -16.70 1.77
CA MET A 287 -6.69 -15.83 2.37
C MET A 287 -7.35 -14.69 3.17
N THR A 288 -8.45 -14.15 2.68
CA THR A 288 -9.23 -13.14 3.41
C THR A 288 -9.80 -13.69 4.72
N LYS A 289 -10.33 -14.91 4.69
CA LYS A 289 -10.82 -15.56 5.92
C LYS A 289 -9.70 -15.72 6.95
N LYS A 290 -8.53 -16.21 6.53
CA LYS A 290 -7.36 -16.33 7.39
C LYS A 290 -6.93 -14.97 7.95
N ALA A 291 -6.75 -13.98 7.08
CA ALA A 291 -6.34 -12.64 7.50
C ALA A 291 -7.34 -12.01 8.50
N LYS A 292 -8.66 -12.24 8.31
CA LYS A 292 -9.67 -11.75 9.25
C LYS A 292 -9.59 -12.44 10.61
N GLU A 293 -9.32 -13.74 10.64
CA GLU A 293 -9.08 -14.48 11.89
C GLU A 293 -7.83 -13.93 12.62
N GLU A 294 -6.76 -13.65 11.89
CA GLU A 294 -5.51 -13.09 12.41
C GLU A 294 -5.65 -11.62 12.86
N ALA A 295 -6.43 -10.82 12.16
CA ALA A 295 -6.69 -9.42 12.52
C ALA A 295 -7.58 -9.30 13.78
N GLY A 296 -8.35 -10.34 14.14
CA GLY A 296 -9.23 -10.33 15.31
C GLY A 296 -10.35 -9.30 15.18
N ASP A 297 -10.50 -8.43 16.19
CA ASP A 297 -11.55 -7.41 16.22
C ASP A 297 -11.25 -6.17 15.38
N TYR A 298 -10.02 -6.00 14.92
CA TYR A 298 -9.65 -4.86 14.08
C TYR A 298 -10.35 -4.92 12.72
N PRO A 299 -10.80 -3.76 12.17
CA PRO A 299 -11.18 -3.65 10.77
C PRO A 299 -10.01 -4.10 9.88
N LEU A 300 -10.31 -4.91 8.86
CA LEU A 300 -9.32 -5.40 7.89
C LEU A 300 -9.61 -4.82 6.53
N TYR A 301 -8.59 -4.25 5.89
CA TYR A 301 -8.65 -3.72 4.53
C TYR A 301 -7.58 -4.36 3.65
N TYR A 302 -7.99 -4.79 2.46
CA TYR A 302 -7.05 -5.08 1.38
C TYR A 302 -6.78 -3.78 0.64
N THR A 303 -5.60 -3.21 0.84
CA THR A 303 -5.18 -1.96 0.20
C THR A 303 -4.55 -2.18 -1.16
N GLU A 304 -4.18 -3.43 -1.44
CA GLU A 304 -3.88 -3.92 -2.79
C GLU A 304 -4.40 -5.34 -3.00
N TRP A 305 -5.09 -5.53 -4.10
CA TRP A 305 -5.47 -6.83 -4.64
C TRP A 305 -5.81 -6.70 -6.12
N ASN A 306 -5.83 -7.81 -6.84
CA ASN A 306 -6.24 -7.82 -8.23
C ASN A 306 -6.87 -9.16 -8.60
N GLY A 307 -7.38 -9.26 -9.82
CA GLY A 307 -7.80 -10.50 -10.44
C GLY A 307 -6.61 -11.37 -10.87
N SER A 308 -6.74 -12.07 -11.98
CA SER A 308 -5.65 -12.86 -12.56
C SER A 308 -4.56 -11.98 -13.19
N LYS A 309 -3.47 -12.59 -13.64
CA LYS A 309 -2.43 -11.92 -14.45
C LYS A 309 -2.89 -11.59 -15.87
N GLU A 310 -4.04 -12.08 -16.31
CA GLU A 310 -4.58 -11.87 -17.64
C GLU A 310 -5.38 -10.57 -17.71
N TYR A 311 -4.70 -9.44 -17.58
CA TYR A 311 -5.29 -8.11 -17.59
C TYR A 311 -6.11 -7.86 -18.86
N ASP A 312 -7.18 -7.06 -18.71
CA ASP A 312 -8.08 -6.64 -19.80
C ASP A 312 -8.77 -7.79 -20.55
N THR A 313 -8.98 -8.91 -19.88
CA THR A 313 -9.67 -10.08 -20.45
C THR A 313 -10.98 -10.38 -19.75
N SER A 314 -11.86 -11.09 -20.47
CA SER A 314 -13.10 -11.63 -19.87
C SER A 314 -12.83 -12.65 -18.76
N TYR A 315 -11.68 -13.32 -18.79
CA TYR A 315 -11.25 -14.21 -17.70
C TYR A 315 -11.01 -13.45 -16.42
N GLN A 316 -10.28 -12.33 -16.49
CA GLN A 316 -10.05 -11.47 -15.31
C GLN A 316 -11.37 -10.88 -14.80
N ALA A 317 -12.24 -10.38 -15.67
CA ALA A 317 -13.54 -9.86 -15.26
C ALA A 317 -14.35 -10.91 -14.51
N ALA A 318 -14.38 -12.15 -14.99
CA ALA A 318 -15.05 -13.27 -14.31
C ALA A 318 -14.37 -13.63 -12.99
N PHE A 319 -13.04 -13.55 -12.90
CA PHE A 319 -12.30 -13.80 -11.67
C PHE A 319 -12.62 -12.75 -10.60
N VAL A 320 -12.57 -11.46 -10.96
CA VAL A 320 -12.92 -10.34 -10.07
C VAL A 320 -14.35 -10.50 -9.57
N THR A 321 -15.31 -10.74 -10.48
CA THR A 321 -16.73 -10.93 -10.10
C THR A 321 -16.93 -12.11 -9.14
N GLN A 322 -16.16 -13.16 -9.27
CA GLN A 322 -16.24 -14.32 -8.35
C GLN A 322 -15.58 -14.03 -7.00
N THR A 323 -14.58 -13.13 -6.96
CA THR A 323 -13.84 -12.76 -5.75
C THR A 323 -14.65 -11.82 -4.86
N ILE A 324 -15.34 -10.87 -5.48
CA ILE A 324 -16.26 -9.93 -4.80
C ILE A 324 -17.49 -10.67 -4.28
#